data_73b1c421128c1f6e4ae0bb0667e40bd9
#
_entry.id   73b1c421128c1f6e4ae0bb0667e40bd9
#
_cell.length_a   1.000
_cell.length_b   1.000
_cell.length_c   1.000
_cell.angle_alpha   90.00
_cell.angle_beta   90.00
_cell.angle_gamma   90.00
#
_symmetry.space_group_name_H-M   'P 1'
#
loop_
_entity.id
_entity.type
_entity.pdbx_description
1 polymer ?
#
loop_
_entity_poly.entity_id
_entity_poly.type
_entity_poly.pdbx_seq_one_letter_code
_entity_poly.pdbx_strand_id
1 'polypeptide(L)'
;MPPVAAAPCLTLPPALRPGDRVRLVAASSALEEAARLEAGIAVLRDWGLSVEPRSEELVGRRWGYLAGGDAERAADLHPDPADASPGLLACVRGGWGSARLLEGPLDLPGGWLLGFSDVTSLLWHRVARGQPGSIHGPLLTTLAAEPEWSRERLRALLFGEPLATLAGMPWGGGQAEGPLLVANLTVATHLLGTAHLPALDGAILILEDVGEAPYRLERMLTHWRLCGALQRLGGLGFGSFSGCEEADGRADEPADRRFAVAEVLRERSLDLGIPVVADLPVGHTPGNAALPLGVRARLDGSTGGLSLTP
;
A
#
# COMPACT_ATOMS: atom_id res chain seq x y z
N MET A 1 15.22 -22.26 -17.48
CA MET A 1 15.69 -22.02 -16.09
C MET A 1 14.86 -22.89 -15.16
N PRO A 2 15.40 -23.48 -14.09
CA PRO A 2 14.55 -24.12 -13.09
C PRO A 2 13.57 -23.08 -12.52
N PRO A 3 12.36 -23.48 -12.10
CA PRO A 3 11.42 -22.55 -11.48
C PRO A 3 12.09 -21.97 -10.22
N VAL A 4 12.15 -20.64 -10.16
CA VAL A 4 12.60 -19.94 -8.96
C VAL A 4 11.56 -20.26 -7.88
N ALA A 5 12.00 -20.72 -6.71
CA ALA A 5 11.09 -21.02 -5.63
C ALA A 5 10.31 -19.74 -5.25
N ALA A 6 8.99 -19.85 -5.15
CA ALA A 6 8.17 -18.73 -4.74
C ALA A 6 8.62 -18.20 -3.37
N ALA A 7 8.53 -16.89 -3.18
CA ALA A 7 8.81 -16.26 -1.90
C ALA A 7 7.90 -16.85 -0.80
N PRO A 8 8.40 -17.02 0.44
CA PRO A 8 7.57 -17.55 1.53
C PRO A 8 6.44 -16.57 1.88
N CYS A 9 5.26 -17.10 2.12
CA CYS A 9 4.16 -16.31 2.65
C CYS A 9 4.33 -16.05 4.14
N LEU A 10 3.93 -14.85 4.57
CA LEU A 10 3.90 -14.45 5.98
C LEU A 10 2.54 -14.83 6.59
N THR A 11 2.52 -15.02 7.90
CA THR A 11 1.28 -15.18 8.66
C THR A 11 0.78 -13.81 9.15
N LEU A 12 -0.53 -13.69 9.39
CA LEU A 12 -1.08 -12.47 10.00
C LEU A 12 -0.64 -12.36 11.49
N PRO A 13 -0.43 -11.13 12.00
CA PRO A 13 -0.32 -10.91 13.44
C PRO A 13 -1.60 -11.34 14.17
N PRO A 14 -1.57 -11.47 15.50
CA PRO A 14 -2.79 -11.67 16.28
C PRO A 14 -3.83 -10.58 15.98
N ALA A 15 -5.10 -10.98 15.93
CA ALA A 15 -6.21 -10.07 15.80
C ALA A 15 -6.26 -9.09 16.98
N LEU A 16 -6.62 -7.83 16.67
CA LEU A 16 -6.83 -6.81 17.70
C LEU A 16 -8.10 -7.11 18.51
N ARG A 17 -8.12 -6.57 19.72
CA ARG A 17 -9.24 -6.62 20.66
C ARG A 17 -9.62 -5.21 21.09
N PRO A 18 -10.86 -4.98 21.52
CA PRO A 18 -11.21 -3.74 22.20
C PRO A 18 -10.25 -3.44 23.36
N GLY A 19 -9.78 -2.20 23.43
CA GLY A 19 -8.76 -1.75 24.38
C GLY A 19 -7.32 -1.82 23.86
N ASP A 20 -7.04 -2.50 22.74
CA ASP A 20 -5.69 -2.54 22.18
C ASP A 20 -5.23 -1.14 21.75
N ARG A 21 -3.93 -0.89 21.98
CA ARG A 21 -3.33 0.43 21.76
C ARG A 21 -3.04 0.68 20.30
N VAL A 22 -3.36 1.88 19.84
CA VAL A 22 -2.99 2.43 18.55
C VAL A 22 -2.05 3.60 18.72
N ARG A 23 -0.88 3.52 18.09
CA ARG A 23 0.08 4.61 18.00
C ARG A 23 -0.05 5.33 16.68
N LEU A 24 -0.10 6.65 16.73
CA LEU A 24 -0.13 7.51 15.54
C LEU A 24 1.28 7.69 15.00
N VAL A 25 1.46 7.51 13.68
CA VAL A 25 2.75 7.60 12.99
C VAL A 25 2.68 8.65 11.89
N ALA A 26 3.49 9.69 12.00
CA ALA A 26 3.64 10.73 10.97
C ALA A 26 4.99 10.56 10.23
N ALA A 27 5.12 9.49 9.44
CA ALA A 27 6.37 9.12 8.77
C ALA A 27 6.68 9.91 7.50
N SER A 28 5.70 10.60 6.94
CA SER A 28 5.74 11.22 5.60
C SER A 28 5.63 12.74 5.66
N SER A 29 4.73 13.34 4.88
CA SER A 29 4.54 14.79 4.83
C SER A 29 3.83 15.34 6.07
N ALA A 30 4.04 16.64 6.34
CA ALA A 30 3.39 17.37 7.42
C ALA A 30 1.88 17.38 7.27
N LEU A 31 1.17 17.30 8.39
CA LEU A 31 -0.29 17.44 8.44
C LEU A 31 -0.71 18.90 8.19
N GLU A 32 -1.79 19.07 7.45
CA GLU A 32 -2.36 20.38 7.17
C GLU A 32 -3.69 20.60 7.89
N GLU A 33 -4.46 19.53 8.09
CA GLU A 33 -5.81 19.57 8.63
C GLU A 33 -5.96 18.64 9.83
N ALA A 34 -6.03 19.22 11.04
CA ALA A 34 -6.28 18.49 12.28
C ALA A 34 -7.63 17.75 12.25
N ALA A 35 -8.67 18.38 11.68
CA ALA A 35 -10.02 17.83 11.66
C ALA A 35 -10.12 16.47 10.97
N ARG A 36 -9.38 16.25 9.88
CA ARG A 36 -9.35 14.95 9.18
C ARG A 36 -8.69 13.87 10.03
N LEU A 37 -7.61 14.21 10.73
CA LEU A 37 -6.96 13.28 11.64
C LEU A 37 -7.89 12.89 12.79
N GLU A 38 -8.54 13.86 13.43
CA GLU A 38 -9.46 13.60 14.54
C GLU A 38 -10.67 12.75 14.09
N ALA A 39 -11.20 12.99 12.88
CA ALA A 39 -12.26 12.15 12.34
C ALA A 39 -11.81 10.68 12.15
N GLY A 40 -10.59 10.45 11.65
CA GLY A 40 -10.04 9.09 11.53
C GLY A 40 -9.77 8.43 12.87
N ILE A 41 -9.29 9.20 13.87
CA ILE A 41 -9.12 8.73 15.25
C ILE A 41 -10.47 8.32 15.86
N ALA A 42 -11.53 9.09 15.61
CA ALA A 42 -12.88 8.77 16.09
C ALA A 42 -13.34 7.40 15.55
N VAL A 43 -13.11 7.08 14.28
CA VAL A 43 -13.43 5.76 13.70
C VAL A 43 -12.72 4.63 14.47
N LEU A 44 -11.43 4.78 14.77
CA LEU A 44 -10.71 3.75 15.53
C LEU A 44 -11.23 3.60 16.97
N ARG A 45 -11.60 4.71 17.60
CA ARG A 45 -12.21 4.70 18.94
C ARG A 45 -13.59 4.05 18.92
N ASP A 46 -14.39 4.28 17.90
CA ASP A 46 -15.71 3.62 17.72
C ASP A 46 -15.57 2.11 17.54
N TRP A 47 -14.43 1.63 17.03
CA TRP A 47 -14.09 0.19 17.01
C TRP A 47 -13.60 -0.34 18.36
N GLY A 48 -13.55 0.51 19.39
CA GLY A 48 -13.12 0.16 20.74
C GLY A 48 -11.61 0.20 20.95
N LEU A 49 -10.83 0.73 20.02
CA LEU A 49 -9.37 0.81 20.15
C LEU A 49 -8.94 2.01 21.00
N SER A 50 -7.82 1.87 21.73
CA SER A 50 -7.23 2.91 22.58
C SER A 50 -6.19 3.71 21.78
N VAL A 51 -6.56 4.87 21.26
CA VAL A 51 -5.66 5.70 20.46
C VAL A 51 -4.88 6.68 21.32
N GLU A 52 -3.55 6.72 21.16
CA GLU A 52 -2.64 7.62 21.89
C GLU A 52 -3.01 9.10 21.63
N PRO A 53 -3.00 9.96 22.67
CA PRO A 53 -3.41 11.37 22.56
C PRO A 53 -2.26 12.26 22.04
N ARG A 54 -1.81 12.03 20.78
CA ARG A 54 -0.67 12.74 20.17
C ARG A 54 -1.05 13.62 18.97
N SER A 55 -2.33 13.79 18.67
CA SER A 55 -2.78 14.50 17.48
C SER A 55 -2.30 15.96 17.42
N GLU A 56 -2.37 16.70 18.54
CA GLU A 56 -1.90 18.09 18.61
C GLU A 56 -0.41 18.22 18.32
N GLU A 57 0.42 17.35 18.91
CA GLU A 57 1.85 17.29 18.66
C GLU A 57 2.15 17.06 17.18
N LEU A 58 1.47 16.08 16.55
CA LEU A 58 1.70 15.70 15.17
C LEU A 58 1.27 16.78 14.16
N VAL A 59 0.17 17.48 14.43
CA VAL A 59 -0.34 18.58 13.59
C VAL A 59 0.63 19.76 13.60
N GLY A 60 1.23 20.08 14.75
CA GLY A 60 2.19 21.18 14.87
C GLY A 60 3.57 20.88 14.30
N ARG A 61 3.89 19.62 14.02
CA ARG A 61 5.23 19.18 13.68
C ARG A 61 5.51 19.34 12.18
N ARG A 62 6.56 20.15 11.84
CA ARG A 62 6.91 20.42 10.45
C ARG A 62 8.41 20.72 10.27
N TRP A 63 8.98 20.13 9.22
CA TRP A 63 10.29 20.50 8.67
C TRP A 63 10.19 20.56 7.15
N GLY A 64 10.02 21.77 6.59
CA GLY A 64 9.68 21.95 5.19
C GLY A 64 8.33 21.28 4.88
N TYR A 65 8.31 20.34 3.94
CA TYR A 65 7.13 19.52 3.60
C TYR A 65 6.97 18.25 4.46
N LEU A 66 7.97 17.92 5.30
CA LEU A 66 7.98 16.71 6.14
C LEU A 66 7.29 16.95 7.49
N ALA A 67 6.76 15.88 8.08
CA ALA A 67 6.16 15.87 9.40
C ALA A 67 7.20 15.86 10.54
N GLY A 68 8.18 16.76 10.46
CA GLY A 68 9.31 16.86 11.37
C GLY A 68 10.62 16.29 10.81
N GLY A 69 11.70 16.38 11.58
CA GLY A 69 12.99 15.79 11.24
C GLY A 69 12.97 14.25 11.17
N ASP A 70 13.97 13.66 10.52
CA ASP A 70 14.02 12.20 10.33
C ASP A 70 14.01 11.45 11.67
N ALA A 71 14.73 11.97 12.68
CA ALA A 71 14.75 11.37 14.01
C ALA A 71 13.38 11.42 14.72
N GLU A 72 12.64 12.53 14.59
CA GLU A 72 11.29 12.66 15.17
C GLU A 72 10.32 11.70 14.51
N ARG A 73 10.36 11.59 13.16
CA ARG A 73 9.50 10.70 12.39
C ARG A 73 9.82 9.23 12.64
N ALA A 74 11.11 8.89 12.79
CA ALA A 74 11.54 7.55 13.16
C ALA A 74 11.09 7.18 14.58
N ALA A 75 11.11 8.11 15.53
CA ALA A 75 10.65 7.88 16.91
C ALA A 75 9.17 7.51 17.02
N ASP A 76 8.33 7.93 16.06
CA ASP A 76 6.93 7.48 16.00
C ASP A 76 6.81 5.97 15.75
N LEU A 77 7.76 5.39 15.03
CA LEU A 77 7.80 3.96 14.70
C LEU A 77 8.42 3.11 15.80
N HIS A 78 9.12 3.74 16.76
CA HIS A 78 9.77 3.08 17.91
C HIS A 78 9.08 3.52 19.20
N PRO A 79 8.07 2.77 19.68
CA PRO A 79 7.50 3.04 21.01
C PRO A 79 8.59 2.89 22.09
N ASP A 80 8.44 3.64 23.19
CA ASP A 80 9.35 3.52 24.30
C ASP A 80 9.39 2.05 24.76
N PRO A 81 10.57 1.45 24.96
CA PRO A 81 10.70 0.09 25.47
C PRO A 81 9.99 -0.15 26.82
N ALA A 82 9.78 0.92 27.61
CA ALA A 82 9.02 0.86 28.85
C ALA A 82 7.50 0.76 28.61
N ASP A 83 7.02 1.12 27.42
CA ASP A 83 5.62 1.02 27.03
C ASP A 83 5.29 -0.36 26.46
N ALA A 84 4.08 -0.86 26.72
CA ALA A 84 3.58 -2.02 26.00
C ALA A 84 3.55 -1.73 24.50
N SER A 85 4.08 -2.65 23.68
CA SER A 85 4.05 -2.49 22.22
C SER A 85 2.63 -2.24 21.75
N PRO A 86 2.38 -1.24 20.89
CA PRO A 86 1.06 -1.01 20.33
C PRO A 86 0.65 -2.18 19.44
N GLY A 87 -0.62 -2.54 19.46
CA GLY A 87 -1.18 -3.54 18.54
C GLY A 87 -1.18 -3.03 17.09
N LEU A 88 -1.34 -1.71 16.93
CA LEU A 88 -1.40 -1.04 15.63
C LEU A 88 -0.55 0.23 15.60
N LEU A 89 0.34 0.33 14.63
CA LEU A 89 0.93 1.57 14.15
C LEU A 89 0.07 2.10 13.00
N ALA A 90 -0.59 3.24 13.17
CA ALA A 90 -1.47 3.81 12.18
C ALA A 90 -0.85 5.09 11.56
N CYS A 91 -0.49 5.03 10.28
CA CYS A 91 0.07 6.19 9.58
C CYS A 91 -1.01 7.25 9.36
N VAL A 92 -0.68 8.50 9.74
CA VAL A 92 -1.64 9.59 9.71
C VAL A 92 -1.87 10.12 8.29
N ARG A 93 -0.79 10.22 7.50
CA ARG A 93 -0.84 10.71 6.10
C ARG A 93 0.33 10.16 5.28
N GLY A 94 0.16 10.16 3.94
CA GLY A 94 1.21 9.91 2.96
C GLY A 94 1.91 11.19 2.50
N GLY A 95 2.21 11.26 1.21
CA GLY A 95 2.94 12.37 0.56
C GLY A 95 4.35 11.98 0.20
N TRP A 96 5.35 12.43 0.97
CA TRP A 96 6.75 12.07 0.77
C TRP A 96 7.52 12.02 2.09
N GLY A 97 8.51 11.15 2.17
CA GLY A 97 9.54 11.19 3.21
C GLY A 97 9.75 9.91 3.99
N SER A 98 8.85 8.92 3.89
CA SER A 98 9.01 7.66 4.64
C SER A 98 10.24 6.86 4.18
N ALA A 99 10.56 6.90 2.88
CA ALA A 99 11.75 6.23 2.34
C ALA A 99 13.07 6.78 2.93
N ARG A 100 13.13 8.06 3.33
CA ARG A 100 14.31 8.63 4.01
C ARG A 100 14.65 7.92 5.32
N LEU A 101 13.63 7.40 6.01
CA LEU A 101 13.83 6.68 7.27
C LEU A 101 14.55 5.34 7.07
N LEU A 102 14.56 4.82 5.83
CA LEU A 102 15.26 3.60 5.47
C LEU A 102 16.78 3.78 5.30
N GLU A 103 17.29 5.01 5.25
CA GLU A 103 18.73 5.29 5.23
C GLU A 103 19.40 4.97 6.57
N GLY A 104 18.64 5.00 7.64
CA GLY A 104 19.09 4.65 8.99
C GLY A 104 18.69 3.23 9.40
N PRO A 105 19.17 2.76 10.55
CA PRO A 105 18.69 1.51 11.14
C PRO A 105 17.22 1.69 11.56
N LEU A 106 16.34 0.95 10.92
CA LEU A 106 14.91 0.96 11.22
C LEU A 106 14.47 -0.47 11.58
N ASP A 107 14.25 -0.71 12.86
CA ASP A 107 13.69 -1.95 13.39
C ASP A 107 12.26 -1.67 13.86
N LEU A 108 11.30 -2.14 13.07
CA LEU A 108 9.88 -1.88 13.34
C LEU A 108 9.35 -2.90 14.36
N PRO A 109 8.55 -2.46 15.35
CA PRO A 109 7.96 -3.37 16.33
C PRO A 109 7.01 -4.36 15.66
N GLY A 110 6.71 -5.46 16.35
CA GLY A 110 5.68 -6.41 15.93
C GLY A 110 4.29 -5.77 15.89
N GLY A 111 3.29 -6.56 15.52
CA GLY A 111 1.91 -6.08 15.35
C GLY A 111 1.62 -5.52 13.95
N TRP A 112 0.59 -4.69 13.85
CA TRP A 112 0.10 -4.15 12.59
C TRP A 112 0.72 -2.79 12.24
N LEU A 113 1.01 -2.56 10.96
CA LEU A 113 1.39 -1.25 10.40
C LEU A 113 0.44 -0.92 9.26
N LEU A 114 -0.38 0.12 9.43
CA LEU A 114 -1.38 0.56 8.46
C LEU A 114 -0.93 1.81 7.72
N GLY A 115 -1.03 1.79 6.40
CA GLY A 115 -0.82 2.95 5.54
C GLY A 115 -0.84 2.59 4.06
N PHE A 116 -0.70 3.58 3.19
CA PHE A 116 -0.53 3.41 1.75
C PHE A 116 0.20 4.63 1.15
N SER A 117 0.28 4.73 -0.19
CA SER A 117 0.97 5.83 -0.85
C SER A 117 2.47 5.82 -0.49
N ASP A 118 3.04 6.93 -0.03
CA ASP A 118 4.45 7.03 0.40
C ASP A 118 4.83 5.97 1.46
N VAL A 119 3.88 5.58 2.32
CA VAL A 119 4.10 4.55 3.36
C VAL A 119 4.44 3.18 2.77
N THR A 120 4.21 2.94 1.48
CA THR A 120 4.68 1.74 0.75
C THR A 120 6.13 1.40 1.08
N SER A 121 7.01 2.39 1.24
CA SER A 121 8.42 2.16 1.59
C SER A 121 8.58 1.40 2.90
N LEU A 122 7.83 1.76 3.94
CA LEU A 122 7.87 1.10 5.25
C LEU A 122 7.18 -0.26 5.22
N LEU A 123 6.04 -0.37 4.52
CA LEU A 123 5.32 -1.62 4.36
C LEU A 123 6.20 -2.67 3.67
N TRP A 124 6.85 -2.28 2.58
CA TRP A 124 7.73 -3.16 1.81
C TRP A 124 9.01 -3.50 2.55
N HIS A 125 9.61 -2.53 3.28
CA HIS A 125 10.75 -2.79 4.16
C HIS A 125 10.45 -3.92 5.16
N ARG A 126 9.28 -3.89 5.83
CA ARG A 126 8.88 -4.97 6.75
C ARG A 126 8.77 -6.32 6.04
N VAL A 127 8.08 -6.36 4.90
CA VAL A 127 7.94 -7.61 4.12
C VAL A 127 9.29 -8.13 3.66
N ALA A 128 10.19 -7.26 3.17
CA ALA A 128 11.54 -7.65 2.76
C ALA A 128 12.37 -8.27 3.90
N ARG A 129 12.08 -7.91 5.14
CA ARG A 129 12.69 -8.49 6.36
C ARG A 129 11.95 -9.72 6.91
N GLY A 130 10.92 -10.20 6.23
CA GLY A 130 10.10 -11.31 6.68
C GLY A 130 9.19 -10.96 7.87
N GLN A 131 8.93 -9.67 8.13
CA GLN A 131 8.10 -9.21 9.24
C GLN A 131 6.63 -9.11 8.79
N PRO A 132 5.68 -9.76 9.48
CA PRO A 132 4.26 -9.72 9.14
C PRO A 132 3.58 -8.42 9.61
N GLY A 133 2.34 -8.21 9.17
CA GLY A 133 1.45 -7.17 9.69
C GLY A 133 1.48 -5.85 8.94
N SER A 134 2.10 -5.78 7.76
CA SER A 134 1.95 -4.64 6.87
C SER A 134 0.57 -4.64 6.22
N ILE A 135 -0.16 -3.52 6.29
CA ILE A 135 -1.47 -3.32 5.65
C ILE A 135 -1.39 -2.14 4.71
N HIS A 136 -1.62 -2.37 3.40
CA HIS A 136 -2.01 -1.31 2.50
C HIS A 136 -3.48 -0.99 2.75
N GLY A 137 -3.81 0.23 3.12
CA GLY A 137 -5.16 0.63 3.45
C GLY A 137 -5.25 2.11 3.84
N PRO A 138 -6.46 2.63 4.09
CA PRO A 138 -6.69 4.05 4.34
C PRO A 138 -5.78 4.64 5.42
N LEU A 139 -5.24 5.82 5.16
CA LEU A 139 -4.55 6.64 6.16
C LEU A 139 -5.56 7.26 7.11
N LEU A 140 -5.15 7.65 8.32
CA LEU A 140 -6.09 8.22 9.28
C LEU A 140 -6.77 9.49 8.76
N THR A 141 -6.07 10.32 7.98
CA THR A 141 -6.66 11.52 7.37
C THR A 141 -7.69 11.23 6.27
N THR A 142 -7.77 9.99 5.78
CA THR A 142 -8.75 9.57 4.76
C THR A 142 -9.80 8.59 5.31
N LEU A 143 -9.50 7.89 6.41
CA LEU A 143 -10.31 6.80 6.93
C LEU A 143 -11.78 7.15 7.17
N ALA A 144 -12.07 8.32 7.75
CA ALA A 144 -13.44 8.73 8.03
C ALA A 144 -14.25 9.03 6.76
N ALA A 145 -13.57 9.41 5.66
CA ALA A 145 -14.20 9.71 4.37
C ALA A 145 -14.36 8.46 3.48
N GLU A 146 -13.78 7.33 3.88
CA GLU A 146 -13.97 6.08 3.15
C GLU A 146 -15.43 5.61 3.22
N PRO A 147 -15.94 4.96 2.16
CA PRO A 147 -17.26 4.32 2.21
C PRO A 147 -17.28 3.21 3.27
N GLU A 148 -18.46 2.92 3.76
CA GLU A 148 -18.66 1.97 4.87
C GLU A 148 -17.98 0.61 4.61
N TRP A 149 -18.13 0.04 3.41
CA TRP A 149 -17.55 -1.25 3.09
C TRP A 149 -16.01 -1.28 3.19
N SER A 150 -15.32 -0.16 2.86
CA SER A 150 -13.86 -0.04 2.96
C SER A 150 -13.43 0.01 4.43
N ARG A 151 -14.14 0.78 5.26
CA ARG A 151 -13.92 0.85 6.70
C ARG A 151 -14.17 -0.50 7.38
N GLU A 152 -15.29 -1.15 7.04
CA GLU A 152 -15.64 -2.48 7.56
C GLU A 152 -14.62 -3.54 7.15
N ARG A 153 -14.09 -3.46 5.91
CA ARG A 153 -13.02 -4.36 5.48
C ARG A 153 -11.75 -4.18 6.30
N LEU A 154 -11.33 -2.94 6.58
CA LEU A 154 -10.18 -2.68 7.45
C LEU A 154 -10.44 -3.20 8.86
N ARG A 155 -11.62 -2.94 9.42
CA ARG A 155 -12.03 -3.45 10.73
C ARG A 155 -11.98 -4.98 10.75
N ALA A 156 -12.61 -5.62 9.80
CA ALA A 156 -12.64 -7.08 9.69
C ALA A 156 -11.22 -7.68 9.65
N LEU A 157 -10.32 -7.09 8.84
CA LEU A 157 -8.92 -7.53 8.79
C LEU A 157 -8.23 -7.42 10.16
N LEU A 158 -8.35 -6.26 10.81
CA LEU A 158 -7.69 -6.01 12.10
C LEU A 158 -8.22 -6.91 13.22
N PHE A 159 -9.51 -7.24 13.22
CA PHE A 159 -10.15 -8.08 14.24
C PHE A 159 -10.21 -9.56 13.87
N GLY A 160 -9.58 -9.97 12.76
CA GLY A 160 -9.48 -11.38 12.37
C GLY A 160 -10.76 -11.98 11.80
N GLU A 161 -11.64 -11.14 11.26
CA GLU A 161 -12.88 -11.59 10.61
C GLU A 161 -12.62 -11.96 9.13
N PRO A 162 -13.44 -12.79 8.51
CA PRO A 162 -13.32 -13.17 7.11
C PRO A 162 -13.42 -11.95 6.18
N LEU A 163 -12.58 -11.93 5.13
CA LEU A 163 -12.58 -10.89 4.12
C LEU A 163 -13.23 -11.36 2.82
N ALA A 164 -14.14 -10.55 2.28
CA ALA A 164 -14.72 -10.83 0.97
C ALA A 164 -13.67 -10.71 -0.15
N THR A 165 -13.85 -11.51 -1.21
CA THR A 165 -13.09 -11.37 -2.46
C THR A 165 -13.31 -9.98 -3.06
N LEU A 166 -12.24 -9.33 -3.49
CA LEU A 166 -12.33 -8.11 -4.27
C LEU A 166 -12.55 -8.45 -5.74
N ALA A 167 -13.37 -7.66 -6.40
CA ALA A 167 -13.65 -7.80 -7.82
C ALA A 167 -13.03 -6.63 -8.59
N GLY A 168 -12.33 -6.95 -9.67
CA GLY A 168 -11.81 -6.03 -10.65
C GLY A 168 -12.22 -6.46 -12.06
N MET A 169 -11.63 -5.84 -13.06
CA MET A 169 -11.85 -6.16 -14.46
C MET A 169 -10.86 -7.23 -14.91
N PRO A 170 -11.32 -8.40 -15.40
CA PRO A 170 -10.44 -9.44 -15.90
C PRO A 170 -9.75 -9.02 -17.21
N TRP A 171 -8.42 -9.12 -17.25
CA TRP A 171 -7.64 -8.89 -18.47
C TRP A 171 -7.04 -10.18 -19.02
N GLY A 172 -7.11 -11.29 -18.33
CA GLY A 172 -6.71 -12.61 -18.79
C GLY A 172 -5.59 -13.28 -18.01
N GLY A 173 -5.03 -14.35 -18.56
CA GLY A 173 -3.85 -15.03 -18.01
C GLY A 173 -4.11 -16.14 -17.00
N GLY A 174 -5.36 -16.57 -16.77
CA GLY A 174 -5.68 -17.67 -15.87
C GLY A 174 -5.64 -17.29 -14.39
N GLN A 175 -5.09 -18.17 -13.54
CA GLN A 175 -5.07 -18.01 -12.08
C GLN A 175 -3.66 -18.21 -11.53
N ALA A 176 -3.31 -17.49 -10.48
CA ALA A 176 -2.08 -17.70 -9.72
C ALA A 176 -2.28 -17.50 -8.22
N GLU A 177 -1.44 -18.15 -7.44
CA GLU A 177 -1.36 -17.96 -5.98
C GLU A 177 0.07 -17.61 -5.60
N GLY A 178 0.22 -16.72 -4.62
CA GLY A 178 1.51 -16.29 -4.11
C GLY A 178 1.41 -15.28 -2.99
N PRO A 179 2.54 -14.81 -2.45
CA PRO A 179 2.53 -13.73 -1.47
C PRO A 179 2.00 -12.44 -2.09
N LEU A 180 1.07 -11.79 -1.39
CA LEU A 180 0.46 -10.54 -1.84
C LEU A 180 1.38 -9.36 -1.55
N LEU A 181 1.66 -8.58 -2.58
CA LEU A 181 2.33 -7.28 -2.49
C LEU A 181 1.39 -6.21 -3.03
N VAL A 182 1.30 -5.10 -2.34
CA VAL A 182 0.51 -3.93 -2.78
C VAL A 182 1.39 -2.71 -2.66
N ALA A 183 1.34 -1.81 -3.65
CA ALA A 183 2.22 -0.65 -3.66
C ALA A 183 1.69 0.51 -4.50
N ASN A 184 2.07 1.71 -4.11
CA ASN A 184 2.16 2.82 -5.04
C ASN A 184 3.30 2.55 -6.03
N LEU A 185 3.05 2.64 -7.33
CA LEU A 185 4.01 2.29 -8.40
C LEU A 185 5.24 3.19 -8.36
N THR A 186 5.07 4.49 -8.17
CA THR A 186 6.18 5.44 -8.06
C THR A 186 7.10 5.06 -6.90
N VAL A 187 6.54 4.82 -5.71
CA VAL A 187 7.33 4.48 -4.52
C VAL A 187 8.01 3.12 -4.68
N ALA A 188 7.30 2.11 -5.16
CA ALA A 188 7.86 0.79 -5.41
C ALA A 188 9.00 0.82 -6.44
N THR A 189 8.89 1.67 -7.47
CA THR A 189 9.96 1.85 -8.48
C THR A 189 11.24 2.39 -7.85
N HIS A 190 11.15 3.30 -6.88
CA HIS A 190 12.32 3.81 -6.17
C HIS A 190 12.99 2.78 -5.24
N LEU A 191 12.30 1.69 -4.89
CA LEU A 191 12.87 0.63 -4.07
C LEU A 191 13.55 -0.47 -4.91
N LEU A 192 13.40 -0.49 -6.23
CA LEU A 192 14.09 -1.45 -7.11
C LEU A 192 15.61 -1.35 -6.92
N GLY A 193 16.24 -2.51 -6.72
CA GLY A 193 17.69 -2.59 -6.50
C GLY A 193 18.15 -2.25 -5.08
N THR A 194 17.23 -1.99 -4.15
CA THR A 194 17.54 -1.76 -2.72
C THR A 194 17.27 -3.00 -1.88
N ALA A 195 17.81 -3.02 -0.65
CA ALA A 195 17.55 -4.07 0.33
C ALA A 195 16.11 -4.05 0.91
N HIS A 196 15.31 -3.06 0.53
CA HIS A 196 13.95 -2.86 1.02
C HIS A 196 12.89 -3.38 0.02
N LEU A 197 13.33 -3.90 -1.12
CA LEU A 197 12.47 -4.57 -2.10
C LEU A 197 12.10 -5.97 -1.59
N PRO A 198 10.81 -6.31 -1.43
CA PRO A 198 10.39 -7.68 -1.13
C PRO A 198 10.77 -8.65 -2.24
N ALA A 199 10.84 -9.93 -1.92
CA ALA A 199 11.02 -10.97 -2.93
C ALA A 199 9.81 -10.99 -3.88
N LEU A 200 10.06 -10.88 -5.18
CA LEU A 200 9.02 -10.79 -6.22
C LEU A 200 8.66 -12.16 -6.84
N ASP A 201 9.44 -13.20 -6.57
CA ASP A 201 9.29 -14.50 -7.22
C ASP A 201 7.95 -15.14 -6.88
N GLY A 202 7.10 -15.29 -7.89
CA GLY A 202 5.75 -15.82 -7.74
C GLY A 202 4.77 -14.92 -6.99
N ALA A 203 5.14 -13.69 -6.65
CA ALA A 203 4.26 -12.77 -5.92
C ALA A 203 3.07 -12.32 -6.76
N ILE A 204 1.95 -12.06 -6.09
CA ILE A 204 0.79 -11.33 -6.64
C ILE A 204 1.01 -9.85 -6.30
N LEU A 205 1.32 -9.04 -7.30
CA LEU A 205 1.60 -7.62 -7.13
C LEU A 205 0.40 -6.77 -7.56
N ILE A 206 -0.09 -5.92 -6.66
CA ILE A 206 -1.12 -4.92 -6.98
C ILE A 206 -0.47 -3.53 -6.97
N LEU A 207 -0.62 -2.81 -8.08
CA LEU A 207 -0.07 -1.46 -8.26
C LEU A 207 -1.18 -0.44 -8.40
N GLU A 208 -1.00 0.72 -7.78
CA GLU A 208 -1.85 1.91 -7.93
C GLU A 208 -0.95 3.14 -8.03
N ASP A 209 -1.46 4.28 -8.51
CA ASP A 209 -0.73 5.55 -8.46
C ASP A 209 -1.67 6.76 -8.52
N VAL A 210 -1.13 7.96 -8.30
CA VAL A 210 -1.87 9.22 -8.35
C VAL A 210 -1.03 10.34 -8.98
N GLY A 211 -1.64 11.08 -9.91
CA GLY A 211 -1.06 12.30 -10.46
C GLY A 211 0.15 12.11 -11.39
N GLU A 212 0.43 10.89 -11.83
CA GLU A 212 1.51 10.59 -12.77
C GLU A 212 1.01 10.56 -14.21
N ALA A 213 1.64 11.33 -15.10
CA ALA A 213 1.28 11.31 -16.52
C ALA A 213 1.51 9.92 -17.16
N PRO A 214 0.74 9.52 -18.20
CA PRO A 214 0.83 8.19 -18.83
C PRO A 214 2.26 7.80 -19.21
N TYR A 215 3.05 8.71 -19.79
CA TYR A 215 4.45 8.42 -20.16
C TYR A 215 5.35 8.14 -18.96
N ARG A 216 5.03 8.67 -17.76
CA ARG A 216 5.78 8.37 -16.54
C ARG A 216 5.45 6.99 -16.02
N LEU A 217 4.17 6.59 -16.07
CA LEU A 217 3.74 5.23 -15.76
C LEU A 217 4.42 4.23 -16.70
N GLU A 218 4.41 4.51 -18.02
CA GLU A 218 5.09 3.68 -19.01
C GLU A 218 6.60 3.56 -18.71
N ARG A 219 7.26 4.67 -18.41
CA ARG A 219 8.70 4.69 -18.08
C ARG A 219 9.01 3.82 -16.85
N MET A 220 8.19 3.91 -15.80
CA MET A 220 8.35 3.09 -14.61
C MET A 220 8.13 1.60 -14.93
N LEU A 221 7.06 1.24 -15.60
CA LEU A 221 6.80 -0.15 -15.98
C LEU A 221 7.85 -0.69 -16.95
N THR A 222 8.37 0.14 -17.85
CA THR A 222 9.50 -0.21 -18.72
C THR A 222 10.76 -0.49 -17.89
N HIS A 223 11.05 0.31 -16.86
CA HIS A 223 12.16 0.05 -15.95
C HIS A 223 11.99 -1.29 -15.21
N TRP A 224 10.77 -1.57 -14.70
CA TRP A 224 10.43 -2.86 -14.09
C TRP A 224 10.64 -4.04 -15.04
N ARG A 225 10.36 -3.88 -16.33
CA ARG A 225 10.61 -4.89 -17.37
C ARG A 225 12.10 -5.08 -17.63
N LEU A 226 12.83 -3.98 -17.81
CA LEU A 226 14.26 -4.01 -18.12
C LEU A 226 15.10 -4.64 -17.00
N CYS A 227 14.75 -4.42 -15.74
CA CYS A 227 15.43 -5.07 -14.61
C CYS A 227 14.90 -6.48 -14.30
N GLY A 228 13.94 -7.00 -15.08
CA GLY A 228 13.39 -8.34 -14.92
C GLY A 228 12.42 -8.51 -13.75
N ALA A 229 11.98 -7.42 -13.11
CA ALA A 229 11.13 -7.47 -11.94
C ALA A 229 9.71 -7.98 -12.25
N LEU A 230 9.08 -7.50 -13.33
CA LEU A 230 7.74 -7.96 -13.74
C LEU A 230 7.73 -9.45 -14.15
N GLN A 231 8.81 -9.94 -14.75
CA GLN A 231 8.93 -11.33 -15.22
C GLN A 231 9.03 -12.36 -14.08
N ARG A 232 9.26 -11.89 -12.84
CA ARG A 232 9.32 -12.74 -11.64
C ARG A 232 7.96 -12.94 -11.00
N LEU A 233 6.96 -12.13 -11.33
CA LEU A 233 5.64 -12.15 -10.71
C LEU A 233 4.85 -13.41 -11.08
N GLY A 234 4.00 -13.87 -10.16
CA GLY A 234 2.98 -14.87 -10.39
C GLY A 234 1.68 -14.28 -10.94
N GLY A 235 1.37 -13.02 -10.60
CA GLY A 235 0.19 -12.31 -11.08
C GLY A 235 0.32 -10.80 -10.86
N LEU A 236 -0.41 -10.01 -11.64
CA LEU A 236 -0.36 -8.56 -11.61
C LEU A 236 -1.76 -7.97 -11.55
N GLY A 237 -2.01 -7.09 -10.59
CA GLY A 237 -3.23 -6.32 -10.49
C GLY A 237 -2.97 -4.83 -10.59
N PHE A 238 -3.96 -4.09 -11.08
CA PHE A 238 -3.96 -2.65 -11.11
C PHE A 238 -5.16 -2.13 -10.33
N GLY A 239 -4.88 -1.22 -9.40
CA GLY A 239 -5.87 -0.44 -8.68
C GLY A 239 -6.24 0.84 -9.42
N SER A 240 -6.51 1.92 -8.67
CA SER A 240 -6.80 3.22 -9.26
C SER A 240 -5.53 3.95 -9.69
N PHE A 241 -5.62 4.68 -10.81
CA PHE A 241 -4.60 5.60 -11.32
C PHE A 241 -5.24 6.98 -11.46
N SER A 242 -5.62 7.55 -10.33
CA SER A 242 -6.39 8.78 -10.27
C SER A 242 -5.54 10.01 -10.61
N GLY A 243 -6.06 10.89 -11.49
CA GLY A 243 -5.33 12.07 -11.95
C GLY A 243 -4.09 11.76 -12.79
N CYS A 244 -4.01 10.54 -13.34
CA CYS A 244 -2.90 10.09 -14.18
C CYS A 244 -3.12 10.31 -15.68
N GLU A 245 -4.25 10.92 -16.06
CA GLU A 245 -4.55 11.25 -17.45
C GLU A 245 -3.61 12.34 -17.98
N GLU A 246 -3.53 12.48 -19.30
CA GLU A 246 -2.79 13.58 -19.92
C GLU A 246 -3.32 14.94 -19.45
N ALA A 247 -2.39 15.85 -19.14
CA ALA A 247 -2.77 17.20 -18.71
C ALA A 247 -3.62 17.91 -19.77
N ASP A 248 -4.56 18.75 -19.32
CA ASP A 248 -5.56 19.47 -20.15
C ASP A 248 -4.98 20.19 -21.38
N GLY A 249 -3.70 20.60 -21.35
CA GLY A 249 -3.02 21.23 -22.50
C GLY A 249 -2.78 20.30 -23.71
N ARG A 250 -3.03 18.99 -23.57
CA ARG A 250 -3.01 17.99 -24.63
C ARG A 250 -4.38 17.37 -24.91
N ALA A 251 -5.41 17.82 -24.23
CA ALA A 251 -6.77 17.29 -24.41
C ALA A 251 -7.29 17.48 -25.85
N ASP A 252 -6.82 18.51 -26.54
CA ASP A 252 -7.18 18.80 -27.94
C ASP A 252 -6.30 18.07 -28.98
N GLU A 253 -5.27 17.33 -28.56
CA GLU A 253 -4.48 16.51 -29.47
C GLU A 253 -5.31 15.31 -29.99
N PRO A 254 -5.12 14.91 -31.26
CA PRO A 254 -5.74 13.70 -31.81
C PRO A 254 -5.46 12.47 -30.94
N ALA A 255 -6.44 11.57 -30.82
CA ALA A 255 -6.35 10.38 -29.97
C ALA A 255 -5.14 9.47 -30.32
N ASP A 256 -4.69 9.49 -31.58
CA ASP A 256 -3.52 8.75 -32.07
C ASP A 256 -2.16 9.33 -31.62
N ARG A 257 -2.17 10.48 -30.92
CA ARG A 257 -0.96 11.14 -30.40
C ARG A 257 -0.83 11.08 -28.88
N ARG A 258 -1.72 10.40 -28.20
CA ARG A 258 -1.72 10.26 -26.74
C ARG A 258 -2.09 8.84 -26.34
N PHE A 259 -1.55 8.39 -25.23
CA PHE A 259 -1.93 7.12 -24.64
C PHE A 259 -2.88 7.33 -23.45
N ALA A 260 -3.96 6.55 -23.42
CA ALA A 260 -4.72 6.40 -22.18
C ALA A 260 -3.95 5.54 -21.18
N VAL A 261 -4.14 5.80 -19.89
CA VAL A 261 -3.51 5.01 -18.80
C VAL A 261 -3.76 3.51 -19.02
N ALA A 262 -5.00 3.11 -19.30
CA ALA A 262 -5.34 1.71 -19.52
C ALA A 262 -4.59 1.06 -20.70
N GLU A 263 -4.28 1.81 -21.75
CA GLU A 263 -3.50 1.33 -22.89
C GLU A 263 -2.05 1.05 -22.48
N VAL A 264 -1.43 1.98 -21.74
CA VAL A 264 -0.08 1.81 -21.19
C VAL A 264 -0.01 0.58 -20.27
N LEU A 265 -0.94 0.46 -19.34
CA LEU A 265 -0.97 -0.67 -18.41
C LEU A 265 -1.13 -2.01 -19.13
N ARG A 266 -2.01 -2.08 -20.14
CA ARG A 266 -2.23 -3.28 -20.96
C ARG A 266 -0.98 -3.66 -21.77
N GLU A 267 -0.41 -2.69 -22.47
CA GLU A 267 0.77 -2.94 -23.32
C GLU A 267 1.96 -3.43 -22.49
N ARG A 268 2.14 -2.88 -21.28
CA ARG A 268 3.27 -3.26 -20.43
C ARG A 268 3.07 -4.57 -19.63
N SER A 269 1.87 -5.18 -19.65
CA SER A 269 1.55 -6.32 -18.77
C SER A 269 1.04 -7.58 -19.49
N LEU A 270 0.26 -7.47 -20.57
CA LEU A 270 -0.45 -8.63 -21.11
C LEU A 270 0.45 -9.69 -21.78
N ASP A 271 1.64 -9.32 -22.22
CA ASP A 271 2.62 -10.25 -22.79
C ASP A 271 3.44 -11.02 -21.75
N LEU A 272 3.24 -10.76 -20.47
CA LEU A 272 3.94 -11.45 -19.37
C LEU A 272 3.50 -12.91 -19.19
N GLY A 273 2.31 -13.29 -19.75
CA GLY A 273 1.79 -14.65 -19.66
C GLY A 273 1.30 -15.05 -18.24
N ILE A 274 1.02 -14.08 -17.40
CA ILE A 274 0.51 -14.25 -16.02
C ILE A 274 -0.90 -13.68 -15.89
N PRO A 275 -1.69 -14.06 -14.85
CA PRO A 275 -2.98 -13.42 -14.58
C PRO A 275 -2.86 -11.91 -14.42
N VAL A 276 -3.72 -11.16 -15.12
CA VAL A 276 -3.81 -9.69 -14.99
C VAL A 276 -5.25 -9.28 -14.69
N VAL A 277 -5.43 -8.43 -13.68
CA VAL A 277 -6.72 -7.86 -13.25
C VAL A 277 -6.57 -6.36 -13.11
N ALA A 278 -7.48 -5.57 -13.67
CA ALA A 278 -7.51 -4.12 -13.49
C ALA A 278 -8.69 -3.68 -12.63
N ASP A 279 -8.75 -2.38 -12.36
CA ASP A 279 -9.85 -1.72 -11.64
C ASP A 279 -10.17 -2.38 -10.28
N LEU A 280 -9.14 -2.94 -9.61
CA LEU A 280 -9.28 -3.36 -8.22
C LEU A 280 -9.54 -2.12 -7.35
N PRO A 281 -10.43 -2.22 -6.33
CA PRO A 281 -10.75 -1.07 -5.48
C PRO A 281 -9.62 -0.80 -4.48
N VAL A 282 -8.47 -0.35 -4.97
CA VAL A 282 -7.22 -0.11 -4.23
C VAL A 282 -6.60 1.19 -4.75
N GLY A 283 -6.20 2.09 -3.86
CA GLY A 283 -5.46 3.32 -4.22
C GLY A 283 -6.12 4.62 -3.75
N HIS A 284 -5.92 5.72 -4.50
CA HIS A 284 -6.25 7.08 -4.06
C HIS A 284 -7.68 7.52 -4.36
N THR A 285 -8.58 6.63 -4.75
CA THR A 285 -10.01 6.91 -4.86
C THR A 285 -10.76 6.43 -3.62
N PRO A 286 -11.92 7.02 -3.25
CA PRO A 286 -12.75 6.50 -2.17
C PRO A 286 -13.09 5.02 -2.39
N GLY A 287 -12.93 4.22 -1.33
CA GLY A 287 -13.08 2.77 -1.42
C GLY A 287 -11.72 2.04 -1.51
N ASN A 288 -10.66 2.59 -0.90
CA ASN A 288 -9.37 1.92 -0.81
C ASN A 288 -9.45 0.69 0.09
N ALA A 289 -9.48 -0.50 -0.52
CA ALA A 289 -9.59 -1.77 0.19
C ALA A 289 -8.33 -2.08 1.01
N ALA A 290 -8.52 -2.39 2.29
CA ALA A 290 -7.42 -2.88 3.12
C ALA A 290 -6.94 -4.27 2.66
N LEU A 291 -5.63 -4.39 2.43
CA LEU A 291 -4.95 -5.61 1.99
C LEU A 291 -3.69 -5.86 2.83
N PRO A 292 -3.57 -7.02 3.48
CA PRO A 292 -2.36 -7.41 4.21
C PRO A 292 -1.28 -7.87 3.23
N LEU A 293 -0.04 -7.39 3.43
CA LEU A 293 1.09 -7.74 2.58
C LEU A 293 1.81 -9.00 3.06
N GLY A 294 2.39 -9.73 2.12
CA GLY A 294 3.18 -10.93 2.37
C GLY A 294 2.35 -12.19 2.60
N VAL A 295 1.04 -12.09 2.81
CA VAL A 295 0.18 -13.26 3.02
C VAL A 295 -0.17 -13.94 1.69
N ARG A 296 -0.58 -15.21 1.74
CA ARG A 296 -1.00 -15.93 0.53
C ARG A 296 -2.28 -15.32 -0.03
N ALA A 297 -2.26 -15.03 -1.33
CA ALA A 297 -3.42 -14.55 -2.09
C ALA A 297 -3.56 -15.30 -3.40
N ARG A 298 -4.76 -15.27 -3.97
CA ARG A 298 -5.09 -15.80 -5.28
C ARG A 298 -5.63 -14.68 -6.16
N LEU A 299 -5.05 -14.55 -7.34
CA LEU A 299 -5.52 -13.65 -8.39
C LEU A 299 -6.08 -14.48 -9.55
N ASP A 300 -7.29 -14.16 -9.97
CA ASP A 300 -7.97 -14.80 -11.09
C ASP A 300 -8.17 -13.81 -12.23
N GLY A 301 -7.31 -13.85 -13.24
CA GLY A 301 -7.37 -13.00 -14.42
C GLY A 301 -8.55 -13.33 -15.37
N SER A 302 -9.26 -14.44 -15.13
CA SER A 302 -10.43 -14.84 -15.94
C SER A 302 -11.75 -14.29 -15.37
N THR A 303 -11.83 -14.14 -14.04
CA THR A 303 -13.02 -13.61 -13.34
C THR A 303 -12.83 -12.23 -12.73
N GLY A 304 -11.59 -11.75 -12.64
CA GLY A 304 -11.25 -10.48 -12.00
C GLY A 304 -11.16 -10.54 -10.48
N GLY A 305 -11.11 -11.74 -9.89
CA GLY A 305 -11.13 -11.94 -8.44
C GLY A 305 -9.76 -11.83 -7.79
N LEU A 306 -9.66 -11.12 -6.65
CA LEU A 306 -8.54 -11.15 -5.73
C LEU A 306 -9.04 -11.59 -4.35
N SER A 307 -8.55 -12.72 -3.85
CA SER A 307 -8.90 -13.29 -2.54
C SER A 307 -7.67 -13.63 -1.72
N LEU A 308 -7.78 -13.56 -0.40
CA LEU A 308 -6.80 -14.15 0.50
C LEU A 308 -7.09 -15.65 0.63
N THR A 309 -6.04 -16.45 0.69
CA THR A 309 -6.13 -17.90 0.89
C THR A 309 -5.48 -18.28 2.22
N PRO A 310 -6.00 -19.30 2.91
CA PRO A 310 -5.45 -19.79 4.18
C PRO A 310 -3.98 -20.17 4.11
#